data_da44fe8082c0a57fa65066904e3b08db
#
_entry.id   da44fe8082c0a57fa65066904e3b08db
#
_cell.length_a   1.000
_cell.length_b   1.000
_cell.length_c   1.000
_cell.angle_alpha   90.00
_cell.angle_beta   90.00
_cell.angle_gamma   90.00
#
_symmetry.space_group_name_H-M   'P 1'
#
loop_
_entity.id
_entity.type
_entity.pdbx_description
1 polymer ?
#
loop_
_entity_poly.entity_id
_entity_poly.type
_entity_poly.pdbx_seq_one_letter_code
_entity_poly.pdbx_strand_id
1 'polypeptide(L)'
;MNLKKSWVVFGDRGYDELTTTSKNYIIEVKKNKISKVKILDPKEIGFKIRKENELRGGTPEENAFIMRRLFEGESGAIRDNVVLNTAAGLFICEKVKNIKEGISKATMNIDNGLGLKKLNSLITS
;
A
#
# COMPACT_ATOMS: atom_id res chain seq x y z
N MET A 1 14.33 -7.15 16.21
CA MET A 1 14.12 -5.82 15.61
C MET A 1 13.16 -5.02 16.50
N ASN A 2 13.60 -3.89 17.01
CA ASN A 2 12.77 -3.06 17.89
C ASN A 2 11.85 -2.18 17.06
N LEU A 3 10.69 -2.68 16.68
CA LEU A 3 9.68 -1.89 16.02
C LEU A 3 8.98 -1.03 17.06
N LYS A 4 9.03 0.29 16.88
CA LYS A 4 8.34 1.23 17.77
C LYS A 4 6.83 1.13 17.62
N LYS A 5 6.36 0.73 16.46
CA LYS A 5 4.96 0.66 16.08
C LYS A 5 4.75 -0.51 15.12
N SER A 6 3.69 -1.24 15.30
CA SER A 6 3.26 -2.24 14.33
C SER A 6 1.74 -2.23 14.19
N TRP A 7 1.26 -2.72 13.06
CA TRP A 7 -0.16 -2.82 12.79
C TRP A 7 -0.54 -4.27 12.53
N VAL A 8 -1.62 -4.70 13.18
CA VAL A 8 -2.30 -5.92 12.81
C VAL A 8 -3.48 -5.51 11.95
N VAL A 9 -3.50 -5.96 10.71
CA VAL A 9 -4.50 -5.57 9.71
C VAL A 9 -5.41 -6.76 9.44
N PHE A 10 -6.70 -6.53 9.44
CA PHE A 10 -7.66 -7.54 8.99
C PHE A 10 -8.82 -6.84 8.28
N GLY A 11 -9.24 -7.41 7.17
CA GLY A 11 -10.37 -6.90 6.39
C GLY A 11 -11.56 -7.84 6.48
N ASP A 12 -12.65 -7.45 5.85
CA ASP A 12 -13.86 -8.25 5.81
C ASP A 12 -13.66 -9.64 5.18
N ARG A 13 -12.55 -9.83 4.47
CA ARG A 13 -12.25 -11.07 3.76
C ARG A 13 -10.91 -11.72 4.17
N GLY A 14 -10.38 -11.33 5.33
CA GLY A 14 -9.19 -11.96 5.88
C GLY A 14 -7.88 -11.61 5.19
N TYR A 15 -7.79 -10.48 4.53
CA TYR A 15 -6.54 -10.03 3.92
C TYR A 15 -5.49 -9.68 4.99
N ASP A 16 -4.24 -10.02 4.72
CA ASP A 16 -3.10 -9.72 5.60
C ASP A 16 -2.55 -8.31 5.38
N GLU A 17 -3.01 -7.61 4.35
CA GLU A 17 -2.57 -6.28 4.01
C GLU A 17 -3.77 -5.35 3.79
N LEU A 18 -3.50 -4.06 3.70
CA LEU A 18 -4.55 -3.09 3.40
C LEU A 18 -5.08 -3.29 1.98
N THR A 19 -6.36 -3.05 1.82
CA THR A 19 -7.03 -3.18 0.53
C THR A 19 -7.87 -1.94 0.22
N THR A 20 -8.05 -1.66 -1.07
CA THR A 20 -8.97 -0.61 -1.54
C THR A 20 -10.36 -1.15 -1.88
N THR A 21 -10.60 -2.45 -1.65
CA THR A 21 -11.90 -3.07 -1.97
C THR A 21 -12.94 -2.91 -0.86
N SER A 22 -12.50 -2.62 0.35
CA SER A 22 -13.37 -2.51 1.51
C SER A 22 -12.71 -1.69 2.61
N LYS A 23 -13.42 -1.50 3.72
CA LYS A 23 -12.84 -0.95 4.93
C LYS A 23 -11.79 -1.91 5.48
N ASN A 24 -10.77 -1.35 6.10
CA ASN A 24 -9.71 -2.09 6.76
C ASN A 24 -9.81 -1.88 8.26
N TYR A 25 -9.58 -2.92 9.01
CA TYR A 25 -9.60 -2.88 10.47
C TYR A 25 -8.17 -3.03 10.97
N ILE A 26 -7.75 -2.13 11.84
CA ILE A 26 -6.36 -2.03 12.27
C ILE A 26 -6.29 -2.03 13.79
N ILE A 27 -5.42 -2.85 14.32
CA ILE A 27 -5.02 -2.76 15.72
C ILE A 27 -3.57 -2.31 15.73
N GLU A 28 -3.31 -1.18 16.39
CA GLU A 28 -1.96 -0.65 16.50
C GLU A 28 -1.31 -1.13 17.79
N VAL A 29 -0.11 -1.63 17.68
CA VAL A 29 0.72 -2.00 18.83
C VAL A 29 1.89 -1.03 18.88
N LYS A 30 2.01 -0.29 19.99
CA LYS A 30 3.06 0.69 20.19
C LYS A 30 3.52 0.64 21.63
N LYS A 31 4.81 0.38 21.85
CA LYS A 31 5.42 0.34 23.18
C LYS A 31 4.64 -0.56 24.17
N ASN A 32 4.30 -1.76 23.74
CA ASN A 32 3.52 -2.73 24.51
C ASN A 32 2.08 -2.32 24.83
N LYS A 33 1.57 -1.28 24.17
CA LYS A 33 0.18 -0.88 24.27
C LYS A 33 -0.56 -1.30 23.03
N ILE A 34 -1.75 -1.84 23.22
CA ILE A 34 -2.62 -2.29 22.14
C ILE A 34 -3.79 -1.31 22.01
N SER A 35 -3.99 -0.75 20.84
CA SER A 35 -5.09 0.17 20.59
C SER A 35 -6.42 -0.57 20.47
N LYS A 36 -7.50 0.18 20.54
CA LYS A 36 -8.80 -0.30 20.08
C LYS A 36 -8.75 -0.51 18.57
N VAL A 37 -9.70 -1.28 18.04
CA VAL A 37 -9.81 -1.46 16.59
C VAL A 37 -10.11 -0.11 15.95
N LYS A 38 -9.29 0.25 14.97
CA LYS A 38 -9.45 1.45 14.15
C LYS A 38 -9.91 1.03 12.77
N ILE A 39 -10.72 1.86 12.15
CA ILE A 39 -11.19 1.62 10.79
C ILE A 39 -10.47 2.57 9.85
N LEU A 40 -9.85 2.01 8.81
CA LEU A 40 -9.27 2.79 7.73
C LEU A 40 -10.12 2.54 6.49
N ASP A 41 -10.90 3.55 6.12
CA ASP A 41 -11.73 3.51 4.92
C ASP A 41 -10.98 4.16 3.77
N PRO A 42 -10.63 3.40 2.70
CA PRO A 42 -9.90 3.96 1.57
C PRO A 42 -10.58 5.17 0.95
N LYS A 43 -11.92 5.19 0.96
CA LYS A 43 -12.70 6.28 0.41
C LYS A 43 -12.44 7.60 1.16
N GLU A 44 -12.25 7.55 2.47
CA GLU A 44 -12.02 8.73 3.30
C GLU A 44 -10.63 9.34 3.08
N ILE A 45 -9.70 8.58 2.54
CA ILE A 45 -8.34 9.04 2.29
C ILE A 45 -8.04 9.21 0.81
N GLY A 46 -9.08 9.32 -0.02
CA GLY A 46 -8.97 9.72 -1.41
C GLY A 46 -8.92 8.60 -2.44
N PHE A 47 -9.12 7.36 -2.03
CA PHE A 47 -9.16 6.25 -2.98
C PHE A 47 -10.58 5.94 -3.42
N LYS A 48 -10.71 5.51 -4.66
CA LYS A 48 -11.93 4.91 -5.17
C LYS A 48 -12.04 3.49 -4.63
N ILE A 49 -13.25 3.08 -4.22
CA ILE A 49 -13.45 1.69 -3.83
C ILE A 49 -13.34 0.80 -5.06
N ARG A 50 -12.44 -0.17 -5.01
CA ARG A 50 -12.15 -1.08 -6.11
C ARG A 50 -12.87 -2.40 -5.94
N LYS A 51 -13.02 -3.14 -7.03
CA LYS A 51 -13.55 -4.50 -7.02
C LYS A 51 -12.39 -5.48 -6.90
N GLU A 52 -12.62 -6.61 -6.26
CA GLU A 52 -11.57 -7.62 -6.09
C GLU A 52 -10.98 -8.11 -7.41
N ASN A 53 -11.82 -8.24 -8.44
CA ASN A 53 -11.33 -8.69 -9.74
C ASN A 53 -10.36 -7.70 -10.39
N GLU A 54 -10.38 -6.43 -9.97
CA GLU A 54 -9.43 -5.42 -10.45
C GLU A 54 -8.04 -5.60 -9.84
N LEU A 55 -7.93 -6.34 -8.73
CA LEU A 55 -6.67 -6.59 -8.04
C LEU A 55 -6.04 -7.94 -8.41
N ARG A 56 -6.73 -8.74 -9.19
CA ARG A 56 -6.21 -10.05 -9.57
C ARG A 56 -4.98 -9.93 -10.46
N GLY A 57 -3.97 -10.72 -10.13
CA GLY A 57 -2.85 -10.94 -11.01
C GLY A 57 -3.15 -12.00 -12.05
N GLY A 58 -2.19 -12.28 -12.88
CA GLY A 58 -2.25 -13.32 -13.89
C GLY A 58 -0.98 -14.17 -13.85
N THR A 59 -0.46 -14.49 -15.02
CA THR A 59 0.82 -15.20 -15.13
C THR A 59 1.96 -14.31 -14.62
N PRO A 60 3.14 -14.88 -14.32
CA PRO A 60 4.31 -14.07 -13.94
C PRO A 60 4.63 -12.97 -14.95
N GLU A 61 4.48 -13.25 -16.24
CA GLU A 61 4.74 -12.29 -17.32
C GLU A 61 3.72 -11.15 -17.29
N GLU A 62 2.44 -11.47 -17.10
CA GLU A 62 1.38 -10.47 -16.98
C GLU A 62 1.60 -9.60 -15.75
N ASN A 63 1.98 -10.19 -14.62
CA ASN A 63 2.24 -9.46 -13.39
C ASN A 63 3.44 -8.52 -13.55
N ALA A 64 4.50 -8.97 -14.22
CA ALA A 64 5.67 -8.13 -14.50
C ALA A 64 5.27 -6.93 -15.37
N PHE A 65 4.44 -7.15 -16.38
CA PHE A 65 3.92 -6.09 -17.25
C PHE A 65 3.10 -5.07 -16.46
N ILE A 66 2.21 -5.54 -15.59
CA ILE A 66 1.38 -4.68 -14.74
C ILE A 66 2.26 -3.82 -13.82
N MET A 67 3.27 -4.41 -13.19
CA MET A 67 4.18 -3.69 -12.30
C MET A 67 4.97 -2.63 -13.05
N ARG A 68 5.44 -2.94 -14.26
CA ARG A 68 6.16 -1.97 -15.08
C ARG A 68 5.29 -0.77 -15.43
N ARG A 69 4.06 -1.02 -15.86
CA ARG A 69 3.11 0.06 -16.20
C ARG A 69 2.77 0.91 -14.99
N LEU A 70 2.62 0.28 -13.83
CA LEU A 70 2.39 0.98 -12.57
C LEU A 70 3.54 1.95 -12.28
N PHE A 71 4.78 1.49 -12.40
CA PHE A 71 5.95 2.33 -12.16
C PHE A 71 6.20 3.36 -13.26
N GLU A 72 5.55 3.23 -14.41
CA GLU A 72 5.52 4.25 -15.45
C GLU A 72 4.45 5.32 -15.18
N GLY A 73 3.69 5.17 -14.11
CA GLY A 73 2.70 6.15 -13.68
C GLY A 73 1.26 5.82 -14.07
N GLU A 74 1.01 4.63 -14.60
CA GLU A 74 -0.35 4.25 -14.98
C GLU A 74 -1.25 4.11 -13.77
N SER A 75 -2.43 4.74 -13.81
CA SER A 75 -3.45 4.67 -12.78
C SER A 75 -4.14 3.31 -12.81
N GLY A 76 -4.67 2.87 -11.68
CA GLY A 76 -5.45 1.65 -11.59
C GLY A 76 -5.54 1.10 -10.18
N ALA A 77 -6.27 0.01 -10.04
CA ALA A 77 -6.53 -0.60 -8.74
C ALA A 77 -5.27 -1.14 -8.07
N ILE A 78 -4.39 -1.77 -8.84
CA ILE A 78 -3.15 -2.33 -8.30
C ILE A 78 -2.23 -1.20 -7.82
N ARG A 79 -2.12 -0.11 -8.59
CA ARG A 79 -1.38 1.07 -8.17
C ARG A 79 -1.93 1.62 -6.85
N ASP A 80 -3.24 1.78 -6.73
CA ASP A 80 -3.87 2.30 -5.52
C ASP A 80 -3.53 1.43 -4.31
N ASN A 81 -3.60 0.11 -4.47
CA ASN A 81 -3.27 -0.81 -3.39
C ASN A 81 -1.80 -0.74 -2.98
N VAL A 82 -0.89 -0.64 -3.94
CA VAL A 82 0.54 -0.48 -3.68
C VAL A 82 0.81 0.82 -2.95
N VAL A 83 0.21 1.92 -3.40
CA VAL A 83 0.35 3.23 -2.75
C VAL A 83 -0.18 3.19 -1.32
N LEU A 84 -1.35 2.60 -1.10
CA LEU A 84 -1.95 2.50 0.24
C LEU A 84 -1.06 1.71 1.19
N ASN A 85 -0.57 0.55 0.78
CA ASN A 85 0.29 -0.28 1.62
C ASN A 85 1.66 0.35 1.86
N THR A 86 2.21 1.03 0.86
CA THR A 86 3.47 1.78 1.00
C THR A 86 3.30 2.93 1.99
N ALA A 87 2.20 3.66 1.88
CA ALA A 87 1.88 4.75 2.81
C ALA A 87 1.76 4.25 4.25
N ALA A 88 1.10 3.11 4.44
CA ALA A 88 0.99 2.47 5.75
C ALA A 88 2.36 2.08 6.30
N GLY A 89 3.23 1.51 5.47
CA GLY A 89 4.59 1.18 5.85
C GLY A 89 5.39 2.41 6.28
N LEU A 90 5.29 3.49 5.54
CA LEU A 90 5.95 4.76 5.89
C LEU A 90 5.44 5.29 7.24
N PHE A 91 4.14 5.20 7.47
CA PHE A 91 3.55 5.65 8.72
C PHE A 91 4.00 4.78 9.91
N ILE A 92 4.00 3.46 9.74
CA ILE A 92 4.43 2.53 10.78
C ILE A 92 5.90 2.75 11.14
N CYS A 93 6.74 3.03 10.14
CA CYS A 93 8.17 3.31 10.34
C CYS A 93 8.43 4.76 10.78
N GLU A 94 7.39 5.52 11.04
CA GLU A 94 7.48 6.92 11.50
C GLU A 94 8.22 7.84 10.53
N LYS A 95 8.16 7.53 9.22
CA LYS A 95 8.76 8.36 8.16
C LYS A 95 7.85 9.50 7.73
N VAL A 96 6.55 9.39 8.03
CA VAL A 96 5.53 10.39 7.74
C VAL A 96 4.64 10.56 8.97
N LYS A 97 3.94 11.69 9.05
CA LYS A 97 3.11 12.04 10.21
C LYS A 97 1.74 11.39 10.20
N ASN A 98 1.23 11.09 9.01
CA ASN A 98 -0.10 10.49 8.84
C ASN A 98 -0.15 9.75 7.52
N ILE A 99 -1.24 9.01 7.30
CA ILE A 99 -1.42 8.20 6.09
C ILE A 99 -1.48 9.08 4.83
N LYS A 100 -2.13 10.24 4.89
CA LYS A 100 -2.25 11.13 3.72
C LYS A 100 -0.88 11.62 3.24
N GLU A 101 0.00 11.98 4.17
CA GLU A 101 1.38 12.34 3.84
C GLU A 101 2.12 11.15 3.22
N GLY A 102 1.89 9.96 3.75
CA GLY A 102 2.44 8.72 3.21
C GLY A 102 1.98 8.44 1.79
N ILE A 103 0.70 8.66 1.50
CA ILE A 103 0.14 8.51 0.16
C ILE A 103 0.80 9.48 -0.82
N SER A 104 0.95 10.75 -0.43
CA SER A 104 1.61 11.76 -1.27
C SER A 104 3.05 11.36 -1.57
N LYS A 105 3.77 10.91 -0.57
CA LYS A 105 5.18 10.52 -0.72
C LYS A 105 5.33 9.27 -1.58
N ALA A 106 4.49 8.26 -1.37
CA ALA A 106 4.51 7.04 -2.17
C ALA A 106 4.17 7.34 -3.64
N THR A 107 3.15 8.14 -3.88
CA THR A 107 2.74 8.55 -5.22
C THR A 107 3.86 9.31 -5.92
N MET A 108 4.49 10.26 -5.24
CA MET A 108 5.60 11.03 -5.78
C MET A 108 6.77 10.12 -6.18
N ASN A 109 7.12 9.15 -5.33
CA ASN A 109 8.22 8.24 -5.60
C ASN A 109 7.95 7.35 -6.82
N ILE A 110 6.71 6.97 -7.06
CA ILE A 110 6.32 6.22 -8.25
C ILE A 110 6.40 7.13 -9.49
N ASP A 111 5.81 8.31 -9.40
CA ASP A 111 5.66 9.21 -10.55
C ASP A 111 6.97 9.85 -10.99
N ASN A 112 7.96 10.00 -10.12
CA ASN A 112 9.27 10.54 -10.51
C ASN A 112 10.22 9.47 -11.07
N GLY A 113 9.75 8.25 -11.25
CA GLY A 113 10.51 7.18 -11.88
C GLY A 113 11.51 6.45 -11.01
N LEU A 114 11.59 6.75 -9.72
CA LEU A 114 12.53 6.07 -8.82
C LEU A 114 12.23 4.57 -8.70
N GLY A 115 10.96 4.21 -8.62
CA GLY A 115 10.53 2.81 -8.57
C GLY A 115 10.88 2.06 -9.85
N LEU A 116 10.65 2.68 -11.00
CA LEU A 116 10.97 2.09 -12.31
C LEU A 116 12.47 1.87 -12.45
N LYS A 117 13.27 2.85 -12.05
CA LYS A 117 14.72 2.74 -12.08
C LYS A 117 15.21 1.57 -11.22
N LYS A 118 14.65 1.42 -10.04
CA LYS A 118 14.98 0.32 -9.13
C LYS A 118 14.59 -1.03 -9.72
N LEU A 119 13.40 -1.12 -10.32
CA LEU A 119 12.93 -2.34 -10.97
C LEU A 119 13.85 -2.74 -12.11
N ASN A 120 14.21 -1.81 -12.98
CA ASN A 120 15.12 -2.06 -14.10
C ASN A 120 16.48 -2.52 -13.62
N SER A 121 16.99 -1.94 -12.54
CA SER A 121 18.24 -2.35 -11.92
C SER A 121 18.21 -3.82 -11.46
N LEU A 122 17.10 -4.25 -10.89
CA LEU A 122 16.93 -5.63 -10.44
C LEU A 122 16.85 -6.63 -11.60
N ILE A 123 16.24 -6.22 -12.71
CA ILE A 123 16.08 -7.07 -13.91
C ILE A 123 17.42 -7.24 -14.63
N THR A 124 18.24 -6.21 -14.65
CA THR A 124 19.50 -6.20 -15.41
C THR A 124 20.72 -6.66 -14.61
N SER A 125 20.55 -6.89 -13.32
CA SER A 125 21.66 -7.33 -12.47
C SER A 125 21.92 -8.83 -12.53
#